data_6f1f1276fb2555bdff02b2b47dcbe447
#
_entry.id   6f1f1276fb2555bdff02b2b47dcbe447
#
_cell.length_a   1.000
_cell.length_b   1.000
_cell.length_c   1.000
_cell.angle_alpha   90.00
_cell.angle_beta   90.00
_cell.angle_gamma   90.00
#
_symmetry.space_group_name_H-M   'P 1'
#
loop_
_entity.id
_entity.type
_entity.pdbx_description
1 polymer ?
#
loop_
_entity_poly.entity_id
_entity_poly.type
_entity_poly.pdbx_seq_one_letter_code
_entity_poly.pdbx_strand_id
1 'polypeptide(L)'
;LELQYNSIAVVDDEEDIIIVFKAVLQENGYNVIGFTNPLIALDYIRKHPVIFDLIIIDYKMSPMQGCELSNKISTINPNIKMVIITAYDNVINNDLNLEIVKKPITNTTLLEIIHHYLN
;
A
#
# COMPACT_ATOMS: atom_id res chain seq x y z
N LEU A 1 -27.05 -3.75 -11.64
CA LEU A 1 -25.77 -4.33 -11.22
C LEU A 1 -24.73 -3.24 -11.07
N GLU A 2 -24.26 -3.03 -9.89
CA GLU A 2 -23.15 -2.14 -9.64
C GLU A 2 -21.85 -2.91 -9.77
N LEU A 3 -20.95 -2.40 -10.63
CA LEU A 3 -19.61 -2.90 -10.68
C LEU A 3 -18.84 -2.30 -9.52
N GLN A 4 -18.41 -3.15 -8.60
CA GLN A 4 -17.55 -2.71 -7.50
C GLN A 4 -16.09 -2.89 -7.92
N TYR A 5 -15.34 -1.78 -7.90
CA TYR A 5 -13.92 -1.81 -8.16
C TYR A 5 -13.19 -1.71 -6.83
N ASN A 6 -12.28 -2.64 -6.58
CA ASN A 6 -11.42 -2.54 -5.42
C ASN A 6 -10.48 -1.34 -5.59
N SER A 7 -10.26 -0.63 -4.49
CA SER A 7 -9.40 0.55 -4.47
C SER A 7 -8.14 0.26 -3.67
N ILE A 8 -7.00 0.59 -4.25
CA ILE A 8 -5.68 0.31 -3.72
C ILE A 8 -4.91 1.62 -3.60
N ALA A 9 -4.27 1.83 -2.45
CA ALA A 9 -3.29 2.90 -2.29
C ALA A 9 -1.89 2.33 -2.41
N VAL A 10 -1.01 3.05 -3.07
CA VAL A 10 0.43 2.74 -3.13
C VAL A 10 1.17 3.93 -2.54
N VAL A 11 1.90 3.70 -1.46
CA VAL A 11 2.68 4.75 -0.78
C VAL A 11 4.15 4.39 -0.88
N ASP A 12 4.89 5.17 -1.67
CA ASP A 12 6.31 4.95 -1.92
C ASP A 12 6.93 6.28 -2.35
N ASP A 13 8.03 6.69 -1.72
CA ASP A 13 8.68 7.96 -2.07
C ASP A 13 9.42 7.92 -3.42
N GLU A 14 9.55 6.75 -4.02
CA GLU A 14 10.04 6.60 -5.39
C GLU A 14 8.88 6.67 -6.38
N GLU A 15 8.78 7.78 -7.10
CA GLU A 15 7.69 8.00 -8.05
C GLU A 15 7.61 6.92 -9.13
N ASP A 16 8.77 6.41 -9.60
CA ASP A 16 8.81 5.38 -10.63
C ASP A 16 8.09 4.11 -10.20
N ILE A 17 8.21 3.73 -8.94
CA ILE A 17 7.50 2.56 -8.39
C ILE A 17 5.98 2.77 -8.48
N ILE A 18 5.52 3.95 -8.10
CA ILE A 18 4.09 4.30 -8.14
C ILE A 18 3.58 4.24 -9.57
N ILE A 19 4.32 4.81 -10.52
CA ILE A 19 3.92 4.81 -11.94
C ILE A 19 3.75 3.38 -12.46
N VAL A 20 4.72 2.50 -12.18
CA VAL A 20 4.68 1.12 -12.65
C VAL A 20 3.56 0.34 -11.99
N PHE A 21 3.43 0.41 -10.67
CA PHE A 21 2.39 -0.30 -9.94
C PHE A 21 1.00 0.15 -10.36
N LYS A 22 0.82 1.46 -10.49
CA LYS A 22 -0.45 2.03 -10.91
C LYS A 22 -0.86 1.53 -12.30
N ALA A 23 0.09 1.51 -13.25
CA ALA A 23 -0.18 1.05 -14.61
C ALA A 23 -0.65 -0.42 -14.61
N VAL A 24 0.08 -1.30 -13.91
CA VAL A 24 -0.26 -2.72 -13.86
C VAL A 24 -1.60 -2.95 -13.19
N LEU A 25 -1.85 -2.30 -12.07
CA LEU A 25 -3.08 -2.50 -11.32
C LEU A 25 -4.30 -1.93 -12.05
N GLN A 26 -4.17 -0.78 -12.69
CA GLN A 26 -5.26 -0.19 -13.47
C GLN A 26 -5.61 -1.06 -14.68
N GLU A 27 -4.61 -1.64 -15.35
CA GLU A 27 -4.85 -2.59 -16.44
C GLU A 27 -5.66 -3.79 -15.98
N ASN A 28 -5.55 -4.16 -14.72
CA ASN A 28 -6.26 -5.31 -14.14
C ASN A 28 -7.55 -4.92 -13.44
N GLY A 29 -8.05 -3.71 -13.65
CA GLY A 29 -9.38 -3.30 -13.21
C GLY A 29 -9.47 -2.70 -11.83
N TYR A 30 -8.34 -2.35 -11.20
CA TYR A 30 -8.33 -1.74 -9.87
C TYR A 30 -8.25 -0.22 -9.96
N ASN A 31 -8.89 0.45 -9.00
CA ASN A 31 -8.70 1.88 -8.80
C ASN A 31 -7.45 2.07 -7.95
N VAL A 32 -6.56 2.95 -8.36
CA VAL A 32 -5.29 3.13 -7.66
C VAL A 32 -5.01 4.62 -7.40
N ILE A 33 -4.67 4.95 -6.16
CA ILE A 33 -4.14 6.26 -5.83
C ILE A 33 -2.72 6.07 -5.30
N GLY A 34 -1.77 6.81 -5.89
CA GLY A 34 -0.38 6.78 -5.47
C GLY A 34 -0.03 8.00 -4.63
N PHE A 35 0.79 7.79 -3.61
CA PHE A 35 1.28 8.85 -2.75
C PHE A 35 2.79 8.74 -2.62
N THR A 36 3.50 9.80 -2.97
CA THR A 36 4.95 9.87 -2.75
C THR A 36 5.30 10.39 -1.35
N ASN A 37 4.34 10.98 -0.66
CA ASN A 37 4.53 11.52 0.68
C ASN A 37 3.61 10.80 1.67
N PRO A 38 4.17 10.10 2.67
CA PRO A 38 3.36 9.36 3.63
C PRO A 38 2.44 10.24 4.48
N LEU A 39 2.81 11.50 4.71
CA LEU A 39 1.94 12.41 5.47
C LEU A 39 0.68 12.77 4.68
N ILE A 40 0.82 12.93 3.37
CA ILE A 40 -0.33 13.20 2.49
C ILE A 40 -1.23 11.95 2.44
N ALA A 41 -0.63 10.77 2.35
CA ALA A 41 -1.38 9.52 2.39
C ALA A 41 -2.19 9.40 3.69
N LEU A 42 -1.56 9.67 4.83
CA LEU A 42 -2.21 9.59 6.13
C LEU A 42 -3.38 10.57 6.24
N ASP A 43 -3.20 11.81 5.80
CA ASP A 43 -4.25 12.82 5.81
C ASP A 43 -5.44 12.41 4.94
N TYR A 44 -5.15 11.87 3.74
CA TYR A 44 -6.19 11.38 2.85
C TYR A 44 -6.99 10.23 3.48
N ILE A 45 -6.32 9.30 4.12
CA ILE A 45 -6.97 8.16 4.77
C ILE A 45 -7.82 8.61 5.96
N ARG A 46 -7.36 9.61 6.72
CA ARG A 46 -8.16 10.18 7.81
C ARG A 46 -9.48 10.77 7.32
N LYS A 47 -9.44 11.41 6.15
CA LYS A 47 -10.64 12.01 5.54
C LYS A 47 -11.53 10.99 4.85
N HIS A 48 -10.96 9.85 4.43
CA HIS A 48 -11.65 8.81 3.69
C HIS A 48 -11.33 7.42 4.28
N PRO A 49 -11.75 7.14 5.51
CA PRO A 49 -11.23 5.97 6.25
C PRO A 49 -11.64 4.61 5.69
N VAL A 50 -12.61 4.56 4.78
CA VAL A 50 -13.08 3.27 4.21
C VAL A 50 -12.88 3.17 2.70
N ILE A 51 -12.11 4.10 2.10
CA ILE A 51 -11.99 4.14 0.65
C ILE A 51 -11.11 3.02 0.09
N PHE A 52 -10.06 2.62 0.81
CA PHE A 52 -9.11 1.64 0.32
C PHE A 52 -9.39 0.24 0.86
N ASP A 53 -9.28 -0.75 -0.02
CA ASP A 53 -9.36 -2.16 0.34
C ASP A 53 -7.99 -2.74 0.68
N LEU A 54 -6.93 -2.16 0.11
CA LEU A 54 -5.55 -2.57 0.36
C LEU A 54 -4.63 -1.37 0.24
N ILE A 55 -3.63 -1.30 1.10
CA ILE A 55 -2.58 -0.29 1.03
C ILE A 55 -1.22 -0.99 0.93
N ILE A 56 -0.47 -0.67 -0.12
CA ILE A 56 0.90 -1.14 -0.31
C ILE A 56 1.82 -0.03 0.14
N ILE A 57 2.68 -0.31 1.13
CA ILE A 57 3.47 0.71 1.81
C ILE A 57 4.95 0.36 1.73
N ASP A 58 5.77 1.28 1.21
CA ASP A 58 7.22 1.13 1.26
C ASP A 58 7.71 1.28 2.71
N TYR A 59 8.69 0.46 3.09
CA TYR A 59 9.22 0.46 4.45
C TYR A 59 9.98 1.75 4.75
N LYS A 60 10.93 2.12 3.89
CA LYS A 60 11.82 3.24 4.16
C LYS A 60 11.44 4.47 3.34
N MET A 61 10.79 5.41 4.00
CA MET A 61 10.33 6.66 3.40
C MET A 61 10.64 7.84 4.33
N SER A 62 10.61 9.04 3.78
CA SER A 62 10.65 10.29 4.53
C SER A 62 9.38 11.09 4.22
N PRO A 63 8.86 11.86 5.18
CA PRO A 63 9.33 12.07 6.55
C PRO A 63 8.85 11.02 7.56
N MET A 64 8.10 10.02 7.15
CA MET A 64 7.57 8.97 8.03
C MET A 64 7.86 7.61 7.41
N GLN A 65 8.34 6.67 8.20
CA GLN A 65 8.58 5.31 7.72
C GLN A 65 7.30 4.49 7.60
N GLY A 66 7.35 3.43 6.79
CA GLY A 66 6.18 2.63 6.48
C GLY A 66 5.53 1.96 7.67
N CYS A 67 6.34 1.46 8.62
CA CYS A 67 5.77 0.83 9.82
C CYS A 67 5.07 1.84 10.72
N GLU A 68 5.60 3.05 10.83
CA GLU A 68 4.92 4.11 11.57
C GLU A 68 3.61 4.51 10.89
N LEU A 69 3.64 4.65 9.57
CA LEU A 69 2.43 4.95 8.79
C LEU A 69 1.37 3.86 8.99
N SER A 70 1.76 2.59 8.89
CA SER A 70 0.82 1.48 9.04
C SER A 70 0.20 1.45 10.43
N ASN A 71 0.98 1.74 11.48
CA ASN A 71 0.45 1.82 12.84
C ASN A 71 -0.61 2.92 12.97
N LYS A 72 -0.35 4.10 12.39
CA LYS A 72 -1.29 5.21 12.41
C LYS A 72 -2.56 4.91 11.61
N ILE A 73 -2.42 4.27 10.44
CA ILE A 73 -3.58 3.87 9.64
C ILE A 73 -4.44 2.86 10.40
N SER A 74 -3.81 1.90 11.08
CA SER A 74 -4.53 0.90 11.86
C SER A 74 -5.39 1.51 12.97
N THR A 75 -4.98 2.64 13.54
CA THR A 75 -5.81 3.33 14.55
C THR A 75 -7.01 4.03 13.93
N ILE A 76 -6.94 4.40 12.64
CA ILE A 76 -8.05 5.01 11.91
C ILE A 76 -9.06 3.95 11.50
N ASN A 77 -8.58 2.86 10.92
CA ASN A 77 -9.41 1.75 10.49
C ASN A 77 -8.63 0.43 10.61
N PRO A 78 -8.86 -0.35 11.68
CA PRO A 78 -8.12 -1.59 11.91
C PRO A 78 -8.42 -2.69 10.88
N ASN A 79 -9.44 -2.52 10.06
CA ASN A 79 -9.82 -3.52 9.05
C ASN A 79 -9.16 -3.31 7.69
N ILE A 80 -8.44 -2.21 7.49
CA ILE A 80 -7.71 -1.98 6.24
C ILE A 80 -6.58 -3.00 6.14
N LYS A 81 -6.53 -3.69 5.01
CA LYS A 81 -5.43 -4.61 4.69
C LYS A 81 -4.21 -3.81 4.24
N MET A 82 -3.05 -4.17 4.75
CA MET A 82 -1.80 -3.49 4.44
C MET A 82 -0.69 -4.50 4.21
N VAL A 83 0.22 -4.17 3.30
CA VAL A 83 1.43 -4.96 3.05
C VAL A 83 2.62 -4.01 2.96
N ILE A 84 3.74 -4.41 3.55
CA ILE A 84 4.98 -3.63 3.52
C ILE A 84 5.86 -4.17 2.38
N ILE A 85 6.41 -3.27 1.59
CA ILE A 85 7.42 -3.63 0.58
C ILE A 85 8.75 -2.98 0.98
N THR A 86 9.87 -3.66 0.72
CA THR A 86 11.16 -3.14 1.15
C THR A 86 12.31 -3.72 0.32
N ALA A 87 13.35 -2.89 0.10
CA ALA A 87 14.63 -3.36 -0.43
C ALA A 87 15.56 -3.90 0.68
N TYR A 88 15.18 -3.75 1.94
CA TYR A 88 16.01 -4.11 3.09
C TYR A 88 15.67 -5.49 3.64
N ASP A 89 16.68 -6.18 4.18
CA ASP A 89 16.50 -7.53 4.72
C ASP A 89 15.84 -7.53 6.10
N ASN A 90 16.06 -6.47 6.88
CA ASN A 90 15.56 -6.37 8.25
C ASN A 90 14.56 -5.23 8.36
N VAL A 91 13.33 -5.57 8.70
CA VAL A 91 12.29 -4.60 9.02
C VAL A 91 12.06 -4.63 10.52
N ILE A 92 12.23 -3.47 11.16
CA ILE A 92 12.00 -3.30 12.59
C ILE A 92 10.73 -2.49 12.82
N ASN A 93 10.15 -2.63 14.03
CA ASN A 93 8.92 -1.95 14.43
C ASN A 93 7.68 -2.37 13.62
N ASN A 94 7.67 -3.61 13.13
CA ASN A 94 6.49 -4.20 12.47
C ASN A 94 5.53 -4.75 13.53
N ASP A 95 4.96 -3.86 14.34
CA ASP A 95 4.12 -4.23 15.48
C ASP A 95 2.82 -4.89 15.06
N LEU A 96 2.32 -4.58 13.87
CA LEU A 96 1.10 -5.18 13.32
C LEU A 96 1.33 -6.54 12.70
N ASN A 97 2.57 -7.00 12.64
CA ASN A 97 2.96 -8.26 12.01
C ASN A 97 2.45 -8.37 10.56
N LEU A 98 2.61 -7.29 9.80
CA LEU A 98 2.20 -7.26 8.40
C LEU A 98 3.12 -8.12 7.55
N GLU A 99 2.60 -8.62 6.44
CA GLU A 99 3.42 -9.27 5.44
C GLU A 99 4.43 -8.30 4.87
N ILE A 100 5.66 -8.78 4.68
CA ILE A 100 6.76 -8.00 4.12
C ILE A 100 7.21 -8.66 2.83
N VAL A 101 7.20 -7.91 1.74
CA VAL A 101 7.61 -8.41 0.43
C VAL A 101 8.88 -7.68 0.00
N LYS A 102 9.89 -8.43 -0.39
CA LYS A 102 11.19 -7.90 -0.78
C LYS A 102 11.15 -7.34 -2.19
N LYS A 103 11.69 -6.13 -2.37
CA LYS A 103 11.93 -5.54 -3.71
C LYS A 103 13.14 -6.23 -4.36
N PRO A 104 13.20 -6.33 -5.69
CA PRO A 104 12.25 -5.79 -6.67
C PRO A 104 11.00 -6.65 -6.77
N ILE A 105 9.85 -6.01 -7.01
CA ILE A 105 8.58 -6.70 -7.14
C ILE A 105 8.19 -6.73 -8.62
N THR A 106 8.11 -7.94 -9.18
CA THR A 106 7.69 -8.12 -10.56
C THR A 106 6.20 -7.90 -10.69
N ASN A 107 5.72 -7.68 -11.92
CA ASN A 107 4.30 -7.55 -12.18
C ASN A 107 3.53 -8.79 -11.72
N THR A 108 4.10 -9.98 -11.94
CA THR A 108 3.50 -11.24 -11.50
C THR A 108 3.37 -11.28 -9.98
N THR A 109 4.43 -10.95 -9.25
CA THR A 109 4.40 -10.93 -7.78
C THR A 109 3.40 -9.90 -7.28
N LEU A 110 3.34 -8.71 -7.90
CA LEU A 110 2.38 -7.69 -7.52
C LEU A 110 0.94 -8.21 -7.65
N LEU A 111 0.62 -8.84 -8.76
CA LEU A 111 -0.72 -9.39 -8.97
C LEU A 111 -1.03 -10.53 -8.01
N GLU A 112 -0.05 -11.36 -7.66
CA GLU A 112 -0.22 -12.42 -6.66
C GLU A 112 -0.58 -11.82 -5.28
N ILE A 113 0.09 -10.74 -4.88
CA ILE A 113 -0.23 -10.02 -3.65
C ILE A 113 -1.68 -9.55 -3.68
N ILE A 114 -2.08 -8.91 -4.75
CA ILE A 114 -3.44 -8.38 -4.89
C ILE A 114 -4.48 -9.51 -4.81
N HIS A 115 -4.25 -10.61 -5.50
CA HIS A 115 -5.16 -11.76 -5.47
C HIS A 115 -5.25 -12.36 -4.07
N HIS A 116 -4.14 -12.42 -3.35
CA HIS A 116 -4.13 -12.95 -1.99
C HIS A 116 -5.02 -12.13 -1.05
N TYR A 117 -4.98 -10.80 -1.17
CA TYR A 117 -5.70 -9.92 -0.24
C TYR A 117 -7.12 -9.58 -0.68
N LEU A 118 -7.39 -9.54 -1.99
CA LEU A 118 -8.66 -9.02 -2.51
C LEU A 118 -9.56 -10.05 -3.20
N ASN A 119 -9.08 -11.27 -3.36
CA ASN A 119 -9.88 -12.34 -3.99
C ASN A 119 -10.00 -13.60 -3.06
#